data_22898ee982987aa80e81734098d1899a
#
_entry.id   22898ee982987aa80e81734098d1899a
#
_cell.length_a   1.000
_cell.length_b   1.000
_cell.length_c   1.000
_cell.angle_alpha   90.00
_cell.angle_beta   90.00
_cell.angle_gamma   90.00
#
_symmetry.space_group_name_H-M   'P 1'
#
loop_
_entity.id
_entity.type
_entity.pdbx_description
1 polymer ?
#
loop_
_entity_poly.entity_id
_entity_poly.type
_entity_poly.pdbx_seq_one_letter_code
_entity_poly.pdbx_strand_id
1 'polypeptide(L)'
;MSFVCIVFIVGFHILDGRNITLFDPIIEYIKQYHIKDVVNIVAILSGISAILVGVASIRISNLGAVKEYFQQGDNKEYTTARHNLYKKFDENVPIDPNDADASNTVSFFHFWGLMVKKKYLPFWVFKSASGYAVIRLYEGLQEMIEIRRVDNPEYAEYFEWIYRKCRKVLKCSEATNPVQVEKKQNEETSFLSESELKTIGFLKYGTNVLVSRKASIYNPEQIVLGDNIRIDDFCILSGKIKLGSYIHISAYTCLIGGVKGIILQDFVTVSSRCAVYAVSDDFSGEQLNNSMIPTAYRSVIEGRVILEDYVSVGTGSTILPGVKLEEGAAVGAMSFVKHTLEGWKIYAGAPCRYVKDRNQNMKQLRAVLQNSGEYEESR
;
A
#
# COMPACT_ATOMS: atom_id res chain seq x y z
N MET A 1 21.89 0.92 26.35
CA MET A 1 21.71 1.24 27.78
C MET A 1 20.90 2.52 27.87
N SER A 2 19.76 2.54 28.55
CA SER A 2 18.91 3.73 28.59
C SER A 2 19.56 4.79 29.48
N PHE A 3 19.34 6.07 29.18
CA PHE A 3 19.82 7.23 29.95
C PHE A 3 19.46 7.12 31.46
N VAL A 4 18.34 6.45 31.77
CA VAL A 4 17.90 6.15 33.15
C VAL A 4 18.90 5.22 33.87
N CYS A 5 19.44 4.20 33.18
CA CYS A 5 20.49 3.35 33.78
C CYS A 5 21.78 4.11 34.07
N ILE A 6 22.14 5.06 33.18
CA ILE A 6 23.33 5.89 33.37
C ILE A 6 23.14 6.82 34.58
N VAL A 7 21.98 7.45 34.73
CA VAL A 7 21.67 8.33 35.88
C VAL A 7 21.60 7.54 37.19
N PHE A 8 21.06 6.30 37.17
CA PHE A 8 21.04 5.40 38.34
C PHE A 8 22.44 4.93 38.72
N ILE A 9 23.27 4.56 37.75
CA ILE A 9 24.65 4.12 37.96
C ILE A 9 25.49 5.28 38.49
N VAL A 10 25.37 6.48 37.93
CA VAL A 10 26.09 7.69 38.38
C VAL A 10 25.59 8.10 39.77
N GLY A 11 24.30 8.05 40.06
CA GLY A 11 23.72 8.33 41.37
C GLY A 11 24.19 7.35 42.46
N PHE A 12 24.29 6.06 42.14
CA PHE A 12 24.75 5.02 43.05
C PHE A 12 26.26 5.15 43.36
N HIS A 13 27.07 5.52 42.37
CA HIS A 13 28.52 5.70 42.56
C HIS A 13 28.90 7.00 43.27
N ILE A 14 28.07 8.07 43.15
CA ILE A 14 28.25 9.28 43.96
C ILE A 14 28.05 8.98 45.45
N LEU A 15 27.18 8.03 45.80
CA LEU A 15 26.92 7.59 47.16
C LEU A 15 27.96 6.61 47.69
N ASP A 16 28.68 5.87 46.82
CA ASP A 16 29.61 4.80 47.20
C ASP A 16 31.11 5.23 47.18
N GLY A 17 31.43 6.47 46.83
CA GLY A 17 32.74 7.07 46.94
C GLY A 17 33.85 6.48 46.05
N ARG A 18 33.52 5.72 45.00
CA ARG A 18 34.52 5.13 44.10
C ARG A 18 34.89 6.07 42.95
N ASN A 19 36.19 6.29 42.74
CA ASN A 19 36.73 7.09 41.64
C ASN A 19 36.54 6.36 40.30
N ILE A 20 35.70 6.88 39.41
CA ILE A 20 35.56 6.42 38.04
C ILE A 20 35.90 7.59 37.10
N THR A 21 37.14 7.63 36.63
CA THR A 21 37.72 8.71 35.81
C THR A 21 37.01 8.96 34.48
N LEU A 22 36.25 8.00 33.98
CA LEU A 22 35.49 8.13 32.70
C LEU A 22 34.27 9.05 32.80
N PHE A 23 33.73 9.27 34.02
CA PHE A 23 32.50 10.05 34.24
C PHE A 23 32.77 11.38 34.94
N ASP A 24 34.03 11.69 35.28
CA ASP A 24 34.41 12.91 36.01
C ASP A 24 33.87 14.20 35.31
N PRO A 25 33.94 14.36 33.99
CA PRO A 25 33.40 15.55 33.35
C PRO A 25 31.86 15.69 33.49
N ILE A 26 31.17 14.57 33.53
CA ILE A 26 29.69 14.55 33.70
C ILE A 26 29.34 14.83 35.16
N ILE A 27 30.14 14.34 36.09
CA ILE A 27 29.98 14.56 37.54
C ILE A 27 30.27 16.01 37.88
N GLU A 28 31.31 16.62 37.31
CA GLU A 28 31.59 18.04 37.48
C GLU A 28 30.51 18.94 36.90
N TYR A 29 30.01 18.59 35.73
CA TYR A 29 28.89 19.30 35.12
C TYR A 29 27.63 19.22 36.00
N ILE A 30 27.32 18.08 36.61
CA ILE A 30 26.19 17.90 37.54
C ILE A 30 26.38 18.67 38.84
N LYS A 31 27.61 18.76 39.37
CA LYS A 31 27.91 19.54 40.58
C LYS A 31 27.73 21.04 40.41
N GLN A 32 27.84 21.54 39.18
CA GLN A 32 27.67 22.95 38.84
C GLN A 32 26.17 23.39 38.87
N TYR A 33 25.24 22.44 38.81
CA TYR A 33 23.80 22.71 38.92
C TYR A 33 23.29 22.39 40.32
N HIS A 34 22.40 23.23 40.86
CA HIS A 34 21.75 22.92 42.14
C HIS A 34 21.06 21.57 42.07
N ILE A 35 21.24 20.71 43.05
CA ILE A 35 20.67 19.34 43.12
C ILE A 35 19.16 19.35 42.81
N LYS A 36 18.42 20.40 43.21
CA LYS A 36 16.98 20.56 42.88
C LYS A 36 16.71 20.64 41.39
N ASP A 37 17.58 21.28 40.63
CA ASP A 37 17.40 21.46 39.17
C ASP A 37 17.66 20.13 38.44
N VAL A 38 18.63 19.36 38.90
CA VAL A 38 18.89 18.01 38.35
C VAL A 38 17.71 17.07 38.62
N VAL A 39 17.15 17.08 39.82
CA VAL A 39 15.99 16.28 40.21
C VAL A 39 14.76 16.69 39.35
N ASN A 40 14.55 17.97 39.13
CA ASN A 40 13.44 18.45 38.27
C ASN A 40 13.63 18.02 36.81
N ILE A 41 14.85 18.12 36.26
CA ILE A 41 15.12 17.65 34.88
C ILE A 41 14.87 16.15 34.75
N VAL A 42 15.35 15.35 35.73
CA VAL A 42 15.10 13.88 35.72
C VAL A 42 13.61 13.57 35.83
N ALA A 43 12.85 14.29 36.65
CA ALA A 43 11.42 14.11 36.78
C ALA A 43 10.66 14.44 35.45
N ILE A 44 11.05 15.55 34.77
CA ILE A 44 10.50 15.94 33.49
C ILE A 44 10.81 14.88 32.42
N LEU A 45 12.06 14.43 32.32
CA LEU A 45 12.46 13.40 31.35
C LEU A 45 11.77 12.07 31.61
N SER A 46 11.59 11.68 32.86
CA SER A 46 10.83 10.49 33.25
C SER A 46 9.36 10.59 32.86
N GLY A 47 8.74 11.75 33.07
CA GLY A 47 7.38 12.04 32.63
C GLY A 47 7.22 11.94 31.12
N ILE A 48 8.13 12.55 30.35
CA ILE A 48 8.15 12.48 28.88
C ILE A 48 8.31 11.02 28.43
N SER A 49 9.23 10.28 29.05
CA SER A 49 9.46 8.86 28.73
C SER A 49 8.21 8.02 29.00
N ALA A 50 7.51 8.23 30.11
CA ALA A 50 6.26 7.54 30.44
C ALA A 50 5.15 7.85 29.41
N ILE A 51 5.05 9.10 28.96
CA ILE A 51 4.11 9.50 27.91
C ILE A 51 4.44 8.80 26.58
N LEU A 52 5.71 8.78 26.18
CA LEU A 52 6.16 8.12 24.95
C LEU A 52 5.90 6.62 24.98
N VAL A 53 6.17 5.96 26.09
CA VAL A 53 5.87 4.53 26.29
C VAL A 53 4.36 4.29 26.25
N GLY A 54 3.55 5.16 26.88
CA GLY A 54 2.10 5.09 26.82
C GLY A 54 1.56 5.22 25.39
N VAL A 55 2.05 6.18 24.63
CA VAL A 55 1.67 6.37 23.21
C VAL A 55 2.11 5.18 22.36
N ALA A 56 3.30 4.64 22.57
CA ALA A 56 3.78 3.45 21.88
C ALA A 56 2.91 2.22 22.19
N SER A 57 2.55 2.01 23.45
CA SER A 57 1.68 0.92 23.88
C SER A 57 0.29 0.99 23.26
N ILE A 58 -0.30 2.18 23.18
CA ILE A 58 -1.59 2.40 22.51
C ILE A 58 -1.46 2.08 21.01
N ARG A 59 -0.39 2.49 20.34
CA ARG A 59 -0.16 2.18 18.92
C ARG A 59 -0.01 0.68 18.67
N ILE A 60 0.72 -0.03 19.53
CA ILE A 60 0.91 -1.49 19.43
C ILE A 60 -0.44 -2.21 19.65
N SER A 61 -1.22 -1.81 20.64
CA SER A 61 -2.56 -2.35 20.89
C SER A 61 -3.49 -2.15 19.69
N ASN A 62 -3.48 -0.94 19.11
CA ASN A 62 -4.27 -0.64 17.91
C ASN A 62 -3.84 -1.48 16.70
N LEU A 63 -2.54 -1.76 16.52
CA LEU A 63 -2.06 -2.65 15.45
C LEU A 63 -2.54 -4.08 15.64
N GLY A 64 -2.62 -4.59 16.86
CA GLY A 64 -3.20 -5.90 17.18
C GLY A 64 -4.66 -5.98 16.76
N ALA A 65 -5.47 -5.00 17.13
CA ALA A 65 -6.88 -4.93 16.75
C ALA A 65 -7.08 -4.79 15.23
N VAL A 66 -6.22 -4.01 14.55
CA VAL A 66 -6.24 -3.87 13.09
C VAL A 66 -5.93 -5.21 12.41
N LYS A 67 -4.90 -5.91 12.88
CA LYS A 67 -4.55 -7.24 12.37
C LYS A 67 -5.72 -8.22 12.52
N GLU A 68 -6.31 -8.28 13.70
CA GLU A 68 -7.44 -9.16 14.01
C GLU A 68 -8.66 -8.85 13.11
N TYR A 69 -8.99 -7.57 12.92
CA TYR A 69 -10.06 -7.14 12.03
C TYR A 69 -9.90 -7.69 10.62
N PHE A 70 -8.69 -7.54 10.03
CA PHE A 70 -8.44 -8.04 8.69
C PHE A 70 -8.40 -9.56 8.64
N GLN A 71 -7.79 -10.23 9.62
CA GLN A 71 -7.75 -11.69 9.66
C GLN A 71 -9.16 -12.31 9.75
N GLN A 72 -10.04 -11.74 10.59
CA GLN A 72 -11.43 -12.20 10.65
C GLN A 72 -12.19 -11.84 9.37
N GLY A 73 -12.00 -10.65 8.83
CA GLY A 73 -12.65 -10.19 7.60
C GLY A 73 -12.25 -11.00 6.36
N ASP A 74 -11.04 -11.55 6.33
CA ASP A 74 -10.52 -12.40 5.24
C ASP A 74 -10.82 -13.89 5.45
N ASN A 75 -11.43 -14.26 6.57
CA ASN A 75 -11.90 -15.63 6.77
C ASN A 75 -12.87 -16.04 5.66
N LYS A 76 -12.69 -17.27 5.17
CA LYS A 76 -13.49 -17.85 4.07
C LYS A 76 -15.01 -17.77 4.34
N GLU A 77 -15.43 -17.94 5.57
CA GLU A 77 -16.82 -17.85 5.97
C GLU A 77 -17.40 -16.44 5.72
N TYR A 78 -16.72 -15.40 6.21
CA TYR A 78 -17.18 -14.00 6.04
C TYR A 78 -17.02 -13.49 4.60
N THR A 79 -16.02 -13.93 3.88
CA THR A 79 -15.85 -13.56 2.47
C THR A 79 -16.92 -14.20 1.60
N THR A 80 -17.28 -15.46 1.86
CA THR A 80 -18.36 -16.17 1.16
C THR A 80 -19.71 -15.54 1.48
N ALA A 81 -20.00 -15.27 2.76
CA ALA A 81 -21.25 -14.63 3.19
C ALA A 81 -21.45 -13.27 2.48
N ARG A 82 -20.43 -12.42 2.44
CA ARG A 82 -20.50 -11.12 1.74
C ARG A 82 -20.68 -11.29 0.25
N HIS A 83 -20.02 -12.25 -0.39
CA HIS A 83 -20.18 -12.53 -1.81
C HIS A 83 -21.62 -12.95 -2.14
N ASN A 84 -22.19 -13.86 -1.34
CA ASN A 84 -23.56 -14.31 -1.51
C ASN A 84 -24.56 -13.16 -1.33
N LEU A 85 -24.34 -12.27 -0.37
CA LEU A 85 -25.18 -11.10 -0.17
C LEU A 85 -25.11 -10.13 -1.34
N TYR A 86 -23.90 -9.83 -1.85
CA TYR A 86 -23.76 -8.95 -3.00
C TYR A 86 -24.48 -9.51 -4.22
N LYS A 87 -24.41 -10.83 -4.46
CA LYS A 87 -25.15 -11.49 -5.53
C LYS A 87 -26.65 -11.30 -5.36
N LYS A 88 -27.19 -11.52 -4.15
CA LYS A 88 -28.62 -11.29 -3.85
C LYS A 88 -29.01 -9.84 -4.08
N PHE A 89 -28.17 -8.87 -3.68
CA PHE A 89 -28.43 -7.44 -3.92
C PHE A 89 -28.46 -7.10 -5.40
N ASP A 90 -27.52 -7.61 -6.18
CA ASP A 90 -27.43 -7.36 -7.63
C ASP A 90 -28.62 -8.01 -8.40
N GLU A 91 -29.13 -9.15 -7.91
CA GLU A 91 -30.29 -9.85 -8.44
C GLU A 91 -31.63 -9.33 -7.87
N ASN A 92 -31.63 -8.30 -7.01
CA ASN A 92 -32.80 -7.78 -6.27
C ASN A 92 -33.58 -8.85 -5.52
N VAL A 93 -32.91 -9.86 -4.97
CA VAL A 93 -33.54 -10.91 -4.17
C VAL A 93 -33.74 -10.39 -2.74
N PRO A 94 -34.97 -10.41 -2.18
CA PRO A 94 -35.22 -10.02 -0.80
C PRO A 94 -34.42 -10.87 0.17
N ILE A 95 -33.88 -10.25 1.21
CA ILE A 95 -33.10 -10.94 2.25
C ILE A 95 -34.05 -11.44 3.36
N ASP A 96 -34.09 -12.77 3.53
CA ASP A 96 -34.86 -13.37 4.63
C ASP A 96 -34.32 -12.87 5.99
N PRO A 97 -35.20 -12.48 6.93
CA PRO A 97 -34.79 -12.07 8.27
C PRO A 97 -33.93 -13.10 9.01
N ASN A 98 -34.03 -14.38 8.67
CA ASN A 98 -33.24 -15.47 9.27
C ASN A 98 -32.06 -15.91 8.40
N ASP A 99 -31.73 -15.16 7.36
CA ASP A 99 -30.56 -15.46 6.50
C ASP A 99 -29.28 -15.50 7.32
N ALA A 100 -28.56 -16.62 7.24
CA ALA A 100 -27.35 -16.84 8.02
C ALA A 100 -26.20 -15.92 7.58
N ASP A 101 -26.02 -15.69 6.27
CA ASP A 101 -25.00 -14.83 5.72
C ASP A 101 -25.21 -13.38 6.15
N ALA A 102 -26.49 -12.93 6.14
CA ALA A 102 -26.88 -11.61 6.59
C ALA A 102 -26.64 -11.45 8.12
N SER A 103 -27.06 -12.44 8.91
CA SER A 103 -26.87 -12.41 10.36
C SER A 103 -25.38 -12.38 10.76
N ASN A 104 -24.54 -13.19 10.11
CA ASN A 104 -23.10 -13.20 10.33
C ASN A 104 -22.46 -11.85 9.95
N THR A 105 -22.89 -11.28 8.83
CA THR A 105 -22.39 -9.98 8.35
C THR A 105 -22.79 -8.85 9.31
N VAL A 106 -24.03 -8.81 9.77
CA VAL A 106 -24.52 -7.84 10.75
C VAL A 106 -23.73 -7.96 12.06
N SER A 107 -23.55 -9.18 12.57
CA SER A 107 -22.80 -9.43 13.81
C SER A 107 -21.36 -8.99 13.72
N PHE A 108 -20.69 -9.25 12.61
CA PHE A 108 -19.33 -8.82 12.35
C PHE A 108 -19.20 -7.29 12.41
N PHE A 109 -19.99 -6.57 11.63
CA PHE A 109 -19.89 -5.10 11.60
C PHE A 109 -20.46 -4.43 12.85
N HIS A 110 -21.41 -5.07 13.55
CA HIS A 110 -21.86 -4.61 14.86
C HIS A 110 -20.71 -4.67 15.89
N PHE A 111 -20.02 -5.81 16.00
CA PHE A 111 -18.88 -5.97 16.91
C PHE A 111 -17.76 -4.96 16.58
N TRP A 112 -17.33 -4.87 15.32
CA TRP A 112 -16.26 -3.99 14.95
C TRP A 112 -16.65 -2.50 14.98
N GLY A 113 -17.91 -2.17 14.75
CA GLY A 113 -18.46 -0.83 14.97
C GLY A 113 -18.37 -0.42 16.45
N LEU A 114 -18.68 -1.34 17.37
CA LEU A 114 -18.48 -1.14 18.81
C LEU A 114 -17.00 -0.92 19.14
N MET A 115 -16.08 -1.71 18.57
CA MET A 115 -14.63 -1.56 18.79
C MET A 115 -14.14 -0.17 18.36
N VAL A 116 -14.66 0.35 17.25
CA VAL A 116 -14.34 1.73 16.80
C VAL A 116 -14.96 2.77 17.74
N LYS A 117 -16.20 2.61 18.18
CA LYS A 117 -16.87 3.52 19.11
C LYS A 117 -16.14 3.60 20.46
N LYS A 118 -15.61 2.47 20.93
CA LYS A 118 -14.80 2.36 22.16
C LYS A 118 -13.33 2.71 21.98
N LYS A 119 -12.89 3.10 20.76
CA LYS A 119 -11.51 3.45 20.40
C LYS A 119 -10.48 2.31 20.49
N TYR A 120 -10.92 1.06 20.52
CA TYR A 120 -10.02 -0.11 20.43
C TYR A 120 -9.56 -0.37 18.99
N LEU A 121 -10.41 -0.08 17.98
CA LEU A 121 -10.04 -0.10 16.57
C LEU A 121 -10.05 1.35 16.03
N PRO A 122 -8.99 1.82 15.38
CA PRO A 122 -8.96 3.17 14.82
C PRO A 122 -9.88 3.29 13.59
N PHE A 123 -10.65 4.37 13.52
CA PHE A 123 -11.63 4.59 12.44
C PHE A 123 -11.03 4.65 11.04
N TRP A 124 -9.73 4.98 10.89
CA TRP A 124 -9.10 5.03 9.57
C TRP A 124 -9.19 3.71 8.81
N VAL A 125 -9.29 2.57 9.50
CA VAL A 125 -9.49 1.24 8.90
C VAL A 125 -10.73 1.24 7.99
N PHE A 126 -11.83 1.82 8.45
CA PHE A 126 -13.05 1.94 7.67
C PHE A 126 -12.95 3.03 6.60
N LYS A 127 -12.30 4.16 6.91
CA LYS A 127 -12.09 5.22 5.92
C LYS A 127 -11.27 4.75 4.72
N SER A 128 -10.29 3.88 4.92
CA SER A 128 -9.29 3.54 3.89
C SER A 128 -9.53 2.19 3.21
N ALA A 129 -10.27 1.26 3.83
CA ALA A 129 -10.40 -0.10 3.30
C ALA A 129 -11.85 -0.60 3.23
N SER A 130 -12.61 -0.51 4.31
CA SER A 130 -13.89 -1.23 4.43
C SER A 130 -15.13 -0.34 4.36
N GLY A 131 -14.98 0.98 4.32
CA GLY A 131 -16.10 1.90 4.47
C GLY A 131 -17.16 1.80 3.40
N TYR A 132 -16.79 1.61 2.16
CA TYR A 132 -17.75 1.40 1.07
C TYR A 132 -18.50 0.07 1.20
N ALA A 133 -17.80 -0.99 1.63
CA ALA A 133 -18.44 -2.29 1.92
C ALA A 133 -19.46 -2.16 3.06
N VAL A 134 -19.11 -1.43 4.12
CA VAL A 134 -20.03 -1.14 5.24
C VAL A 134 -21.30 -0.43 4.74
N ILE A 135 -21.14 0.57 3.87
CA ILE A 135 -22.28 1.33 3.33
C ILE A 135 -23.17 0.41 2.50
N ARG A 136 -22.62 -0.27 1.51
CA ARG A 136 -23.38 -1.15 0.60
C ARG A 136 -24.08 -2.30 1.35
N LEU A 137 -23.41 -2.92 2.30
CA LEU A 137 -23.97 -4.02 3.09
C LEU A 137 -25.07 -3.53 4.02
N TYR A 138 -24.90 -2.38 4.69
CA TYR A 138 -25.95 -1.84 5.55
C TYR A 138 -27.20 -1.46 4.75
N GLU A 139 -27.03 -0.77 3.62
CA GLU A 139 -28.13 -0.36 2.74
C GLU A 139 -28.88 -1.57 2.16
N GLY A 140 -28.17 -2.61 1.72
CA GLY A 140 -28.79 -3.84 1.22
C GLY A 140 -29.45 -4.71 2.30
N LEU A 141 -29.09 -4.53 3.57
CA LEU A 141 -29.65 -5.28 4.71
C LEU A 141 -30.67 -4.46 5.53
N GLN A 142 -30.95 -3.22 5.14
CA GLN A 142 -31.75 -2.28 5.94
C GLN A 142 -33.14 -2.85 6.27
N GLU A 143 -33.84 -3.38 5.27
CA GLU A 143 -35.19 -3.94 5.45
C GLU A 143 -35.18 -5.11 6.45
N MET A 144 -34.24 -6.03 6.33
CA MET A 144 -34.05 -7.14 7.28
C MET A 144 -33.71 -6.65 8.70
N ILE A 145 -32.88 -5.62 8.82
CA ILE A 145 -32.52 -5.02 10.11
C ILE A 145 -33.76 -4.40 10.77
N GLU A 146 -34.60 -3.69 10.01
CA GLU A 146 -35.82 -3.08 10.52
C GLU A 146 -36.83 -4.13 11.02
N ILE A 147 -36.99 -5.23 10.28
CA ILE A 147 -37.85 -6.35 10.71
C ILE A 147 -37.35 -6.92 12.06
N ARG A 148 -36.05 -7.19 12.16
CA ARG A 148 -35.48 -7.74 13.38
C ARG A 148 -35.52 -6.79 14.58
N ARG A 149 -35.59 -5.50 14.37
CA ARG A 149 -35.70 -4.47 15.40
C ARG A 149 -37.06 -4.43 16.06
N VAL A 150 -38.07 -5.02 15.46
CA VAL A 150 -39.40 -5.17 16.12
C VAL A 150 -39.25 -5.97 17.42
N ASP A 151 -38.46 -7.04 17.39
CA ASP A 151 -38.25 -7.91 18.55
C ASP A 151 -37.00 -7.52 19.38
N ASN A 152 -36.03 -6.91 18.75
CA ASN A 152 -34.78 -6.47 19.39
C ASN A 152 -34.39 -5.06 18.93
N PRO A 153 -34.81 -3.99 19.59
CA PRO A 153 -34.57 -2.61 19.21
C PRO A 153 -33.08 -2.22 19.04
N GLU A 154 -32.17 -2.91 19.75
CA GLU A 154 -30.73 -2.66 19.70
C GLU A 154 -30.02 -3.45 18.58
N TYR A 155 -30.75 -4.26 17.81
CA TYR A 155 -30.18 -5.06 16.73
C TYR A 155 -29.45 -4.17 15.72
N ALA A 156 -28.22 -4.50 15.41
CA ALA A 156 -27.34 -3.79 14.50
C ALA A 156 -27.01 -2.32 14.89
N GLU A 157 -27.20 -1.88 16.17
CA GLU A 157 -26.93 -0.49 16.61
C GLU A 157 -25.55 0.02 16.19
N TYR A 158 -24.49 -0.75 16.46
CA TYR A 158 -23.13 -0.33 16.15
C TYR A 158 -22.77 -0.52 14.68
N PHE A 159 -23.44 -1.40 13.95
CA PHE A 159 -23.35 -1.47 12.49
C PHE A 159 -23.97 -0.21 11.86
N GLU A 160 -25.13 0.24 12.33
CA GLU A 160 -25.72 1.50 11.89
C GLU A 160 -24.86 2.70 12.25
N TRP A 161 -24.30 2.72 13.46
CA TRP A 161 -23.43 3.81 13.89
C TRP A 161 -22.20 3.94 13.00
N ILE A 162 -21.52 2.83 12.66
CA ILE A 162 -20.34 2.87 11.77
C ILE A 162 -20.74 3.19 10.33
N TYR A 163 -21.88 2.71 9.85
CA TYR A 163 -22.47 3.08 8.56
C TYR A 163 -22.67 4.59 8.42
N ARG A 164 -23.38 5.22 9.37
CA ARG A 164 -23.60 6.67 9.38
C ARG A 164 -22.30 7.46 9.40
N LYS A 165 -21.31 6.98 10.14
CA LYS A 165 -19.99 7.59 10.20
C LYS A 165 -19.23 7.45 8.87
N CYS A 166 -19.29 6.29 8.23
CA CYS A 166 -18.70 6.07 6.90
C CYS A 166 -19.35 6.95 5.84
N ARG A 167 -20.69 7.01 5.78
CA ARG A 167 -21.41 7.91 4.85
C ARG A 167 -20.99 9.36 4.98
N LYS A 168 -20.89 9.87 6.21
CA LYS A 168 -20.49 11.25 6.47
C LYS A 168 -19.07 11.56 5.98
N VAL A 169 -18.14 10.63 6.15
CA VAL A 169 -16.72 10.87 5.84
C VAL A 169 -16.41 10.61 4.36
N LEU A 170 -17.06 9.58 3.78
CA LEU A 170 -16.83 9.20 2.38
C LEU A 170 -17.68 10.01 1.39
N LYS A 171 -18.48 10.99 1.87
CA LYS A 171 -19.32 11.86 1.05
C LYS A 171 -20.18 11.10 0.02
N CYS A 172 -20.70 9.92 0.41
CA CYS A 172 -21.68 9.24 -0.42
C CYS A 172 -22.92 10.16 -0.51
N SER A 173 -23.18 10.71 -1.69
CA SER A 173 -24.44 11.38 -2.01
C SER A 173 -25.59 10.40 -1.74
N GLU A 174 -26.74 10.91 -1.34
CA GLU A 174 -27.96 10.12 -1.20
C GLU A 174 -28.27 9.43 -2.54
N ALA A 175 -27.96 8.15 -2.62
CA ALA A 175 -28.34 7.36 -3.78
C ALA A 175 -29.85 7.13 -3.68
N THR A 176 -30.58 7.85 -4.50
CA THR A 176 -31.95 7.53 -4.87
C THR A 176 -32.04 6.07 -5.32
N ASN A 177 -33.16 5.43 -5.02
CA ASN A 177 -33.56 4.07 -5.37
C ASN A 177 -33.01 3.59 -6.73
N PRO A 178 -32.69 2.27 -6.87
CA PRO A 178 -32.18 1.71 -8.11
C PRO A 178 -33.33 1.50 -9.11
N VAL A 179 -33.88 2.57 -9.68
CA VAL A 179 -34.77 2.53 -10.83
C VAL A 179 -34.18 3.49 -11.84
N GLN A 180 -33.70 2.90 -12.93
CA GLN A 180 -33.24 3.55 -14.16
C GLN A 180 -32.01 4.46 -14.00
N VAL A 181 -30.85 3.86 -14.01
CA VAL A 181 -29.64 4.57 -14.44
C VAL A 181 -29.64 4.60 -15.96
N GLU A 182 -30.26 5.63 -16.53
CA GLU A 182 -29.79 6.12 -17.82
C GLU A 182 -28.31 6.46 -17.63
N LYS A 183 -27.46 5.88 -18.47
CA LYS A 183 -26.02 6.15 -18.53
C LYS A 183 -25.81 7.66 -18.71
N LYS A 184 -25.71 8.41 -17.64
CA LYS A 184 -25.01 9.69 -17.63
C LYS A 184 -23.53 9.38 -17.67
N GLN A 185 -22.97 9.43 -18.87
CA GLN A 185 -21.54 9.57 -19.12
C GLN A 185 -21.05 10.85 -18.43
N ASN A 186 -20.56 10.74 -17.19
CA ASN A 186 -19.65 11.67 -16.51
C ASN A 186 -19.43 11.23 -15.06
N GLU A 187 -19.13 9.94 -14.81
CA GLU A 187 -18.40 9.58 -13.59
C GLU A 187 -16.93 9.90 -13.85
N GLU A 188 -16.39 10.87 -13.10
CA GLU A 188 -14.93 11.05 -13.04
C GLU A 188 -14.32 9.78 -12.48
N THR A 189 -13.95 8.86 -13.36
CA THR A 189 -13.18 7.67 -12.97
C THR A 189 -11.86 8.12 -12.37
N SER A 190 -11.30 7.34 -11.44
CA SER A 190 -9.96 7.60 -10.89
C SER A 190 -8.85 7.55 -11.97
N PHE A 191 -9.20 7.05 -13.17
CA PHE A 191 -8.34 6.98 -14.32
C PHE A 191 -8.65 8.09 -15.32
N LEU A 192 -7.66 8.44 -16.11
CA LEU A 192 -7.78 9.39 -17.20
C LEU A 192 -8.71 8.84 -18.28
N SER A 193 -9.59 9.70 -18.81
CA SER A 193 -10.39 9.40 -19.98
C SER A 193 -9.51 9.32 -21.24
N GLU A 194 -10.04 8.75 -22.31
CA GLU A 194 -9.30 8.66 -23.59
C GLU A 194 -8.91 10.04 -24.14
N SER A 195 -9.75 11.05 -23.97
CA SER A 195 -9.44 12.43 -24.37
C SER A 195 -8.29 13.02 -23.56
N GLU A 196 -8.23 12.72 -22.26
CA GLU A 196 -7.14 13.18 -21.39
C GLU A 196 -5.83 12.43 -21.68
N LEU A 197 -5.89 11.12 -21.96
CA LEU A 197 -4.70 10.34 -22.39
C LEU A 197 -4.09 10.90 -23.67
N LYS A 198 -4.90 11.31 -24.63
CA LYS A 198 -4.43 12.00 -25.86
C LYS A 198 -3.72 13.30 -25.55
N THR A 199 -4.15 14.03 -24.52
CA THR A 199 -3.58 15.32 -24.11
C THR A 199 -2.21 15.17 -23.42
N ILE A 200 -1.94 14.04 -22.74
CA ILE A 200 -0.63 13.78 -22.11
C ILE A 200 0.50 13.79 -23.13
N GLY A 201 0.28 13.27 -24.33
CA GLY A 201 1.28 13.27 -25.39
C GLY A 201 2.25 12.09 -25.34
N PHE A 202 1.79 10.91 -24.95
CA PHE A 202 2.59 9.68 -25.09
C PHE A 202 3.04 9.47 -26.52
N LEU A 203 4.27 8.96 -26.71
CA LEU A 203 4.80 8.65 -28.04
C LEU A 203 3.86 7.68 -28.80
N LYS A 204 3.36 6.68 -28.09
CA LYS A 204 2.34 5.74 -28.57
C LYS A 204 1.68 5.07 -27.37
N TYR A 205 0.37 4.79 -27.46
CA TYR A 205 -0.32 3.92 -26.53
C TYR A 205 -1.37 3.05 -27.26
N GLY A 206 -1.66 1.89 -26.68
CA GLY A 206 -2.62 0.92 -27.21
C GLY A 206 -4.03 1.11 -26.68
N THR A 207 -4.79 0.03 -26.65
CA THR A 207 -6.17 -0.04 -26.16
C THR A 207 -6.23 -0.42 -24.67
N ASN A 208 -7.32 -0.07 -23.99
CA ASN A 208 -7.55 -0.37 -22.56
C ASN A 208 -6.37 0.07 -21.67
N VAL A 209 -5.97 1.35 -21.83
CA VAL A 209 -4.88 1.97 -21.04
C VAL A 209 -5.49 2.79 -19.90
N LEU A 210 -5.30 2.33 -18.67
CA LEU A 210 -5.80 2.94 -17.44
C LEU A 210 -4.65 3.62 -16.70
N VAL A 211 -4.57 4.95 -16.77
CA VAL A 211 -3.57 5.75 -16.04
C VAL A 211 -4.29 6.57 -14.97
N SER A 212 -3.87 6.39 -13.72
CA SER A 212 -4.44 7.19 -12.62
C SER A 212 -4.22 8.68 -12.83
N ARG A 213 -5.25 9.49 -12.51
CA ARG A 213 -5.16 10.96 -12.49
C ARG A 213 -4.10 11.49 -11.52
N LYS A 214 -3.65 10.67 -10.56
CA LYS A 214 -2.62 10.99 -9.57
C LYS A 214 -1.25 10.44 -9.95
N ALA A 215 -1.08 9.80 -11.10
CA ALA A 215 0.23 9.42 -11.60
C ALA A 215 0.96 10.65 -12.16
N SER A 216 2.28 10.70 -11.97
CA SER A 216 3.15 11.76 -12.50
C SER A 216 3.90 11.24 -13.71
N ILE A 217 3.61 11.78 -14.88
CA ILE A 217 4.22 11.38 -16.14
C ILE A 217 5.15 12.50 -16.63
N TYR A 218 6.42 12.19 -16.79
CA TYR A 218 7.44 13.11 -17.28
C TYR A 218 8.04 12.60 -18.60
N ASN A 219 8.22 13.49 -19.56
CA ASN A 219 8.70 13.18 -20.92
C ASN A 219 7.81 12.14 -21.62
N PRO A 220 6.50 12.32 -21.68
CA PRO A 220 5.55 11.35 -22.24
C PRO A 220 5.86 11.02 -23.70
N GLU A 221 6.48 11.95 -24.46
CA GLU A 221 6.93 11.76 -25.83
C GLU A 221 8.05 10.69 -25.99
N GLN A 222 8.58 10.17 -24.86
CA GLN A 222 9.54 9.06 -24.83
C GLN A 222 8.92 7.76 -24.28
N ILE A 223 7.63 7.78 -23.96
CA ILE A 223 6.93 6.66 -23.34
C ILE A 223 6.02 5.97 -24.36
N VAL A 224 6.17 4.65 -24.47
CA VAL A 224 5.31 3.77 -25.28
C VAL A 224 4.58 2.82 -24.37
N LEU A 225 3.25 2.76 -24.51
CA LEU A 225 2.38 1.84 -23.79
C LEU A 225 1.71 0.88 -24.77
N GLY A 226 1.69 -0.42 -24.45
CA GLY A 226 0.94 -1.42 -25.19
C GLY A 226 -0.55 -1.46 -24.80
N ASP A 227 -1.19 -2.60 -25.00
CA ASP A 227 -2.59 -2.82 -24.66
C ASP A 227 -2.77 -3.35 -23.24
N ASN A 228 -3.94 -3.10 -22.64
CA ASN A 228 -4.27 -3.60 -21.31
C ASN A 228 -3.22 -3.19 -20.24
N ILE A 229 -3.00 -1.91 -20.11
CA ILE A 229 -2.07 -1.30 -19.16
C ILE A 229 -2.84 -0.67 -18.01
N ARG A 230 -2.39 -0.94 -16.77
CA ARG A 230 -2.87 -0.24 -15.60
C ARG A 230 -1.73 0.40 -14.82
N ILE A 231 -1.80 1.71 -14.59
CA ILE A 231 -0.86 2.51 -13.82
C ILE A 231 -1.64 3.17 -12.69
N ASP A 232 -1.38 2.75 -11.46
CA ASP A 232 -2.12 3.17 -10.27
C ASP A 232 -1.67 4.54 -9.73
N ASP A 233 -2.31 4.95 -8.61
CA ASP A 233 -2.11 6.22 -7.92
C ASP A 233 -0.64 6.43 -7.52
N PHE A 234 -0.15 7.67 -7.66
CA PHE A 234 1.17 8.12 -7.23
C PHE A 234 2.36 7.37 -7.86
N CYS A 235 2.13 6.70 -8.99
CA CYS A 235 3.24 6.21 -9.81
C CYS A 235 3.97 7.37 -10.48
N ILE A 236 5.29 7.21 -10.67
CA ILE A 236 6.14 8.16 -11.39
C ILE A 236 6.76 7.44 -12.58
N LEU A 237 6.51 7.93 -13.78
CA LEU A 237 7.15 7.49 -15.01
C LEU A 237 7.94 8.65 -15.59
N SER A 238 9.24 8.48 -15.82
CA SER A 238 10.11 9.56 -16.31
C SER A 238 11.15 9.05 -17.31
N GLY A 239 11.31 9.74 -18.43
CA GLY A 239 12.27 9.43 -19.48
C GLY A 239 11.83 8.28 -20.39
N LYS A 240 12.78 7.59 -20.99
CA LYS A 240 12.52 6.57 -22.01
C LYS A 240 11.95 5.28 -21.39
N ILE A 241 10.69 4.98 -21.66
CA ILE A 241 9.99 3.80 -21.11
C ILE A 241 9.18 3.13 -22.23
N LYS A 242 9.29 1.80 -22.32
CA LYS A 242 8.44 0.98 -23.18
C LYS A 242 7.78 -0.10 -22.34
N LEU A 243 6.46 -0.07 -22.29
CA LEU A 243 5.62 -1.13 -21.69
C LEU A 243 4.98 -1.94 -22.81
N GLY A 244 5.08 -3.27 -22.73
CA GLY A 244 4.34 -4.23 -23.57
C GLY A 244 2.86 -4.25 -23.23
N SER A 245 2.23 -5.40 -23.27
CA SER A 245 0.79 -5.55 -22.99
C SER A 245 0.54 -6.36 -21.73
N TYR A 246 -0.65 -6.19 -21.12
CA TYR A 246 -1.05 -6.85 -19.87
C TYR A 246 -0.12 -6.52 -18.69
N ILE A 247 0.13 -5.24 -18.48
CA ILE A 247 1.05 -4.74 -17.45
C ILE A 247 0.29 -4.01 -16.36
N HIS A 248 0.62 -4.31 -15.10
CA HIS A 248 0.17 -3.57 -13.96
C HIS A 248 1.34 -2.94 -13.20
N ILE A 249 1.35 -1.61 -13.11
CA ILE A 249 2.24 -0.82 -12.27
C ILE A 249 1.45 -0.33 -11.07
N SER A 250 1.66 -0.98 -9.92
CA SER A 250 0.91 -0.70 -8.70
C SER A 250 1.37 0.60 -8.03
N ALA A 251 0.51 1.14 -7.19
CA ALA A 251 0.64 2.46 -6.58
C ALA A 251 2.01 2.73 -5.90
N TYR A 252 2.45 4.00 -5.99
CA TYR A 252 3.72 4.50 -5.44
C TYR A 252 4.98 3.89 -6.10
N THR A 253 4.87 3.28 -7.26
CA THR A 253 6.02 2.73 -8.00
C THR A 253 6.64 3.81 -8.88
N CYS A 254 7.97 3.87 -8.95
CA CYS A 254 8.67 4.75 -9.86
C CYS A 254 9.48 3.98 -10.90
N LEU A 255 9.37 4.43 -12.17
CA LEU A 255 10.14 3.97 -13.32
C LEU A 255 10.94 5.16 -13.84
N ILE A 256 12.24 5.15 -13.61
CA ILE A 256 13.16 6.23 -14.01
C ILE A 256 14.03 5.74 -15.18
N GLY A 257 13.54 5.98 -16.39
CA GLY A 257 14.10 5.44 -17.64
C GLY A 257 15.39 6.12 -18.11
N GLY A 258 15.60 7.39 -17.74
CA GLY A 258 16.74 8.15 -18.24
C GLY A 258 16.87 8.07 -19.77
N VAL A 259 18.10 8.07 -20.29
CA VAL A 259 18.41 7.97 -21.72
C VAL A 259 18.46 6.51 -22.21
N LYS A 260 18.95 5.59 -21.37
CA LYS A 260 19.11 4.16 -21.72
C LYS A 260 17.79 3.40 -21.77
N GLY A 261 16.84 3.79 -20.93
CA GLY A 261 15.46 3.33 -20.94
C GLY A 261 15.16 2.09 -20.10
N ILE A 262 13.87 1.94 -19.83
CA ILE A 262 13.26 0.78 -19.19
C ILE A 262 12.35 0.09 -20.21
N ILE A 263 12.44 -1.23 -20.31
CA ILE A 263 11.56 -2.06 -21.14
C ILE A 263 10.91 -3.11 -20.26
N LEU A 264 9.59 -3.10 -20.20
CA LEU A 264 8.79 -4.18 -19.65
C LEU A 264 8.10 -4.88 -20.82
N GLN A 265 8.30 -6.20 -20.94
CA GLN A 265 7.61 -7.01 -21.95
C GLN A 265 6.20 -7.38 -21.46
N ASP A 266 5.55 -8.37 -22.08
CA ASP A 266 4.16 -8.69 -21.79
C ASP A 266 3.97 -9.40 -20.43
N PHE A 267 2.80 -9.22 -19.84
CA PHE A 267 2.39 -9.88 -18.58
C PHE A 267 3.30 -9.56 -17.39
N VAL A 268 3.97 -8.42 -17.40
CA VAL A 268 4.80 -7.98 -16.27
C VAL A 268 3.95 -7.30 -15.20
N THR A 269 4.20 -7.66 -13.95
CA THR A 269 3.59 -7.00 -12.78
C THR A 269 4.66 -6.39 -11.90
N VAL A 270 4.53 -5.10 -11.61
CA VAL A 270 5.36 -4.39 -10.64
C VAL A 270 4.48 -3.97 -9.47
N SER A 271 4.68 -4.61 -8.33
CA SER A 271 3.91 -4.32 -7.12
C SER A 271 4.22 -2.94 -6.55
N SER A 272 3.42 -2.51 -5.58
CA SER A 272 3.50 -1.16 -5.01
C SER A 272 4.86 -0.82 -4.39
N ARG A 273 5.21 0.47 -4.42
CA ARG A 273 6.44 1.02 -3.82
C ARG A 273 7.74 0.45 -4.38
N CYS A 274 7.71 -0.05 -5.60
CA CYS A 274 8.93 -0.48 -6.28
C CYS A 274 9.64 0.71 -6.93
N ALA A 275 10.96 0.59 -7.09
CA ALA A 275 11.78 1.57 -7.77
C ALA A 275 12.62 0.88 -8.84
N VAL A 276 12.46 1.30 -10.09
CA VAL A 276 13.23 0.79 -11.25
C VAL A 276 14.03 1.93 -11.84
N TYR A 277 15.34 1.82 -11.80
CA TYR A 277 16.25 2.86 -12.24
C TYR A 277 17.07 2.40 -13.43
N ALA A 278 16.96 3.07 -14.57
CA ALA A 278 17.92 2.95 -15.68
C ALA A 278 19.04 3.99 -15.60
N VAL A 279 18.96 4.91 -14.62
CA VAL A 279 19.97 5.90 -14.31
C VAL A 279 20.00 6.12 -12.78
N SER A 280 21.18 6.26 -12.22
CA SER A 280 21.44 6.58 -10.81
C SER A 280 22.64 7.50 -10.72
N ASP A 281 22.72 8.33 -9.68
CA ASP A 281 23.95 9.05 -9.36
C ASP A 281 25.08 8.07 -9.01
N ASP A 282 26.31 8.48 -9.24
CA ASP A 282 27.51 7.76 -8.82
C ASP A 282 27.81 8.08 -7.35
N PHE A 283 27.80 7.06 -6.52
CA PHE A 283 28.10 7.15 -5.08
C PHE A 283 29.55 6.79 -4.72
N SER A 284 30.45 6.65 -5.70
CA SER A 284 31.88 6.33 -5.45
C SER A 284 32.62 7.43 -4.68
N GLY A 285 32.15 8.66 -4.80
CA GLY A 285 32.82 9.84 -4.23
C GLY A 285 33.90 10.44 -5.15
N GLU A 286 34.10 9.89 -6.36
CA GLU A 286 35.03 10.45 -7.33
C GLU A 286 34.51 11.74 -7.99
N GLN A 287 33.19 11.90 -8.03
CA GLN A 287 32.50 13.05 -8.57
C GLN A 287 31.46 13.56 -7.58
N LEU A 288 30.99 14.80 -7.76
CA LEU A 288 29.84 15.30 -7.02
C LEU A 288 28.56 14.58 -7.51
N ASN A 289 27.57 14.43 -6.65
CA ASN A 289 26.29 13.81 -6.96
C ASN A 289 25.13 14.77 -6.65
N ASN A 290 24.06 14.60 -7.27
CA ASN A 290 22.73 15.20 -7.31
C ASN A 290 22.46 16.04 -8.56
N SER A 291 21.16 16.17 -8.89
CA SER A 291 20.70 16.81 -10.13
C SER A 291 20.95 18.31 -10.23
N MET A 292 21.29 18.98 -9.12
CA MET A 292 21.56 20.43 -9.08
C MET A 292 23.02 20.77 -9.40
N ILE A 293 23.89 19.76 -9.48
CA ILE A 293 25.30 19.95 -9.84
C ILE A 293 25.44 19.99 -11.35
N PRO A 294 26.19 20.97 -11.94
CA PRO A 294 26.46 20.98 -13.33
C PRO A 294 27.12 19.69 -13.83
N THR A 295 26.72 19.23 -15.02
CA THR A 295 27.13 17.94 -15.59
C THR A 295 28.64 17.73 -15.69
N ALA A 296 29.42 18.82 -15.81
CA ALA A 296 30.88 18.74 -15.85
C ALA A 296 31.51 18.24 -14.53
N TYR A 297 30.78 18.26 -13.41
CA TYR A 297 31.29 17.92 -12.08
C TYR A 297 30.58 16.72 -11.47
N ARG A 298 29.69 16.06 -12.20
CA ARG A 298 28.97 14.89 -11.70
C ARG A 298 29.05 13.73 -12.69
N SER A 299 28.94 12.52 -12.16
CA SER A 299 28.81 11.29 -12.92
C SER A 299 27.50 10.60 -12.60
N VAL A 300 26.96 9.87 -13.56
CA VAL A 300 25.79 9.02 -13.40
C VAL A 300 26.09 7.62 -13.92
N ILE A 301 25.52 6.62 -13.26
CA ILE A 301 25.55 5.23 -13.70
C ILE A 301 24.31 4.99 -14.55
N GLU A 302 24.49 4.66 -15.81
CA GLU A 302 23.39 4.40 -16.74
C GLU A 302 23.42 2.97 -17.26
N GLY A 303 22.27 2.36 -17.38
CA GLY A 303 22.13 1.03 -17.96
C GLY A 303 20.67 0.72 -18.25
N ARG A 304 20.38 0.19 -19.44
CA ARG A 304 19.03 -0.22 -19.78
C ARG A 304 18.54 -1.30 -18.84
N VAL A 305 17.33 -1.14 -18.32
CA VAL A 305 16.66 -2.18 -17.52
C VAL A 305 15.62 -2.89 -18.37
N ILE A 306 15.64 -4.23 -18.34
CA ILE A 306 14.72 -5.07 -19.10
C ILE A 306 14.04 -6.06 -18.16
N LEU A 307 12.71 -6.06 -18.15
CA LEU A 307 11.89 -7.08 -17.53
C LEU A 307 11.19 -7.84 -18.66
N GLU A 308 11.59 -9.10 -18.85
CA GLU A 308 10.99 -9.95 -19.90
C GLU A 308 9.60 -10.45 -19.53
N ASP A 309 8.96 -11.21 -20.40
CA ASP A 309 7.59 -11.70 -20.23
C ASP A 309 7.39 -12.39 -18.86
N TYR A 310 6.23 -12.21 -18.26
CA TYR A 310 5.81 -12.83 -16.99
C TYR A 310 6.64 -12.46 -15.76
N VAL A 311 7.54 -11.50 -15.85
CA VAL A 311 8.29 -11.05 -14.67
C VAL A 311 7.34 -10.47 -13.62
N SER A 312 7.59 -10.83 -12.36
CA SER A 312 6.84 -10.30 -11.21
C SER A 312 7.78 -9.69 -10.20
N VAL A 313 7.55 -8.44 -9.83
CA VAL A 313 8.37 -7.70 -8.85
C VAL A 313 7.55 -7.43 -7.60
N GLY A 314 7.97 -8.00 -6.48
CA GLY A 314 7.31 -7.86 -5.17
C GLY A 314 7.50 -6.46 -4.57
N THR A 315 6.53 -6.07 -3.76
CA THR A 315 6.41 -4.75 -3.11
C THR A 315 7.70 -4.26 -2.47
N GLY A 316 8.02 -2.99 -2.67
CA GLY A 316 9.17 -2.32 -2.05
C GLY A 316 10.53 -2.73 -2.59
N SER A 317 10.59 -3.42 -3.72
CA SER A 317 11.86 -3.84 -4.34
C SER A 317 12.48 -2.73 -5.17
N THR A 318 13.82 -2.73 -5.23
CA THR A 318 14.61 -1.78 -6.02
C THR A 318 15.43 -2.52 -7.07
N ILE A 319 15.36 -2.07 -8.33
CA ILE A 319 16.12 -2.61 -9.47
C ILE A 319 17.06 -1.53 -9.98
N LEU A 320 18.36 -1.85 -10.07
CA LEU A 320 19.42 -0.94 -10.46
C LEU A 320 19.65 -0.87 -11.98
N PRO A 321 20.36 0.17 -12.46
CA PRO A 321 20.71 0.32 -13.87
C PRO A 321 21.45 -0.89 -14.46
N GLY A 322 21.11 -1.25 -15.70
CA GLY A 322 21.75 -2.33 -16.44
C GLY A 322 21.24 -3.74 -16.11
N VAL A 323 20.28 -3.86 -15.21
CA VAL A 323 19.74 -5.17 -14.79
C VAL A 323 18.74 -5.69 -15.82
N LYS A 324 18.83 -6.99 -16.10
CA LYS A 324 17.85 -7.77 -16.86
C LYS A 324 17.21 -8.82 -15.96
N LEU A 325 15.89 -8.85 -15.91
CA LEU A 325 15.13 -9.96 -15.37
C LEU A 325 14.61 -10.79 -16.54
N GLU A 326 15.10 -12.01 -16.65
CA GLU A 326 14.73 -12.91 -17.75
C GLU A 326 13.30 -13.44 -17.59
N GLU A 327 12.77 -14.02 -18.66
CA GLU A 327 11.38 -14.49 -18.77
C GLU A 327 10.94 -15.29 -17.54
N GLY A 328 9.84 -14.87 -16.96
CA GLY A 328 9.28 -15.54 -15.78
C GLY A 328 10.08 -15.39 -14.48
N ALA A 329 11.11 -14.58 -14.42
CA ALA A 329 11.79 -14.31 -13.15
C ALA A 329 10.84 -13.61 -12.15
N ALA A 330 10.91 -14.00 -10.88
CA ALA A 330 10.11 -13.41 -9.82
C ALA A 330 10.99 -12.88 -8.69
N VAL A 331 10.70 -11.66 -8.24
CA VAL A 331 11.41 -11.00 -7.15
C VAL A 331 10.48 -10.88 -5.95
N GLY A 332 10.85 -11.44 -4.82
CA GLY A 332 10.14 -11.31 -3.55
C GLY A 332 10.12 -9.86 -3.06
N ALA A 333 9.18 -9.55 -2.16
CA ALA A 333 9.07 -8.21 -1.59
C ALA A 333 10.36 -7.76 -0.89
N MET A 334 10.58 -6.43 -0.83
CA MET A 334 11.73 -5.78 -0.14
C MET A 334 13.10 -6.27 -0.62
N SER A 335 13.23 -6.55 -1.92
CA SER A 335 14.46 -7.06 -2.52
C SER A 335 15.28 -5.96 -3.21
N PHE A 336 16.62 -6.14 -3.19
CA PHE A 336 17.56 -5.28 -3.88
C PHE A 336 18.23 -6.03 -5.03
N VAL A 337 17.90 -5.63 -6.26
CA VAL A 337 18.31 -6.30 -7.49
C VAL A 337 19.39 -5.49 -8.19
N LYS A 338 20.62 -5.98 -8.17
CA LYS A 338 21.80 -5.31 -8.77
C LYS A 338 22.49 -6.12 -9.87
N HIS A 339 22.01 -7.32 -10.17
CA HIS A 339 22.53 -8.19 -11.22
C HIS A 339 21.37 -8.79 -12.01
N THR A 340 21.64 -9.25 -13.22
CA THR A 340 20.70 -10.01 -14.04
C THR A 340 20.21 -11.26 -13.29
N LEU A 341 18.91 -11.52 -13.37
CA LEU A 341 18.25 -12.69 -12.78
C LEU A 341 17.81 -13.62 -13.89
N GLU A 342 18.18 -14.91 -13.75
CA GLU A 342 17.78 -15.96 -14.68
C GLU A 342 16.27 -16.21 -14.63
N GLY A 343 15.73 -16.63 -15.76
CA GLY A 343 14.31 -16.87 -15.95
C GLY A 343 13.75 -18.04 -15.15
N TRP A 344 12.44 -18.00 -14.90
CA TRP A 344 11.66 -19.05 -14.23
C TRP A 344 12.23 -19.45 -12.85
N LYS A 345 12.80 -18.47 -12.16
CA LYS A 345 13.32 -18.61 -10.79
C LYS A 345 12.74 -17.53 -9.90
N ILE A 346 12.65 -17.80 -8.61
CA ILE A 346 12.23 -16.87 -7.56
C ILE A 346 13.47 -16.44 -6.79
N TYR A 347 13.61 -15.12 -6.62
CA TYR A 347 14.69 -14.48 -5.89
C TYR A 347 14.14 -13.60 -4.79
N ALA A 348 14.87 -13.43 -3.68
CA ALA A 348 14.48 -12.52 -2.61
C ALA A 348 15.68 -12.02 -1.80
N GLY A 349 15.51 -10.91 -1.09
CA GLY A 349 16.48 -10.35 -0.15
C GLY A 349 17.28 -9.16 -0.68
N ALA A 350 18.13 -8.58 0.16
CA ALA A 350 18.96 -7.42 -0.15
C ALA A 350 20.44 -7.69 0.25
N PRO A 351 21.33 -8.03 -0.71
CA PRO A 351 21.08 -8.24 -2.13
C PRO A 351 20.24 -9.48 -2.40
N CYS A 352 19.48 -9.48 -3.49
CA CYS A 352 18.59 -10.58 -3.81
C CYS A 352 19.38 -11.84 -4.20
N ARG A 353 18.86 -13.00 -3.77
CA ARG A 353 19.46 -14.33 -4.03
C ARG A 353 18.40 -15.32 -4.46
N TYR A 354 18.80 -16.35 -5.18
CA TYR A 354 17.95 -17.47 -5.58
C TYR A 354 17.30 -18.14 -4.36
N VAL A 355 15.99 -18.42 -4.47
CA VAL A 355 15.21 -19.10 -3.44
C VAL A 355 14.76 -20.47 -3.94
N LYS A 356 14.10 -20.53 -5.12
CA LYS A 356 13.59 -21.77 -5.73
C LYS A 356 13.17 -21.52 -7.18
N ASP A 357 12.94 -22.61 -7.92
CA ASP A 357 12.37 -22.55 -9.25
C ASP A 357 10.89 -22.12 -9.24
N ARG A 358 10.46 -21.47 -10.32
CA ARG A 358 9.11 -20.97 -10.52
C ARG A 358 8.36 -21.84 -11.54
N ASN A 359 7.10 -22.17 -11.26
CA ASN A 359 6.23 -22.89 -12.18
C ASN A 359 5.97 -22.08 -13.45
N GLN A 360 5.94 -22.75 -14.62
CA GLN A 360 5.77 -22.14 -15.93
C GLN A 360 4.34 -22.24 -16.49
N ASN A 361 3.34 -22.60 -15.68
CA ASN A 361 1.95 -22.73 -16.13
C ASN A 361 1.37 -21.45 -16.75
N MET A 362 1.94 -20.29 -16.45
CA MET A 362 1.56 -19.00 -17.05
C MET A 362 1.62 -18.99 -18.58
N LYS A 363 2.56 -19.76 -19.17
CA LYS A 363 2.66 -19.92 -20.64
C LYS A 363 1.43 -20.60 -21.23
N GLN A 364 0.92 -21.63 -20.56
CA GLN A 364 -0.29 -22.34 -20.99
C GLN A 364 -1.52 -21.46 -20.82
N LEU A 365 -1.62 -20.75 -19.71
CA LEU A 365 -2.72 -19.81 -19.45
C LEU A 365 -2.78 -18.65 -20.46
N ARG A 366 -1.62 -18.13 -20.90
CA ARG A 366 -1.56 -17.15 -21.99
C ARG A 366 -2.19 -17.68 -23.27
N ALA A 367 -1.85 -18.92 -23.66
CA ALA A 367 -2.40 -19.53 -24.86
C ALA A 367 -3.92 -19.73 -24.75
N VAL A 368 -4.42 -20.10 -23.56
CA VAL A 368 -5.88 -20.19 -23.30
C VAL A 368 -6.54 -18.82 -23.41
N LEU A 369 -5.98 -17.80 -22.77
CA LEU A 369 -6.49 -16.42 -22.81
C LEU A 369 -6.56 -15.87 -24.26
N GLN A 370 -5.53 -16.12 -25.06
CA GLN A 370 -5.49 -15.70 -26.46
C GLN A 370 -6.56 -16.38 -27.33
N ASN A 371 -6.99 -17.61 -26.95
CA ASN A 371 -7.98 -18.39 -27.70
C ASN A 371 -9.42 -18.24 -27.16
N SER A 372 -9.63 -17.62 -25.99
CA SER A 372 -10.95 -17.55 -25.31
C SER A 372 -11.92 -16.52 -25.89
N GLY A 373 -11.50 -15.66 -26.80
CA GLY A 373 -12.31 -14.50 -27.26
C GLY A 373 -12.40 -13.37 -26.22
N GLU A 374 -12.19 -13.63 -24.93
CA GLU A 374 -12.10 -12.60 -23.87
C GLU A 374 -10.95 -11.61 -24.12
N TYR A 375 -10.03 -12.02 -24.96
CA TYR A 375 -8.94 -11.17 -25.46
C TYR A 375 -9.46 -10.03 -26.37
N GLU A 376 -10.61 -10.22 -27.03
CA GLU A 376 -11.22 -9.22 -27.92
C GLU A 376 -12.22 -8.31 -27.21
N GLU A 377 -12.92 -8.77 -26.17
CA GLU A 377 -13.87 -7.96 -25.39
C GLU A 377 -13.19 -6.91 -24.50
N SER A 378 -11.90 -7.03 -24.23
CA SER A 378 -11.08 -6.03 -23.53
C SER A 378 -10.49 -4.96 -24.46
N ARG A 379 -10.87 -4.96 -25.75
CA ARG A 379 -10.43 -3.99 -26.74
C ARG A 379 -11.36 -2.78 -26.84
#